data_fa8723db3182212550e33178d55670e8
#
_entry.id   fa8723db3182212550e33178d55670e8
#
_cell.length_a   1.000
_cell.length_b   1.000
_cell.length_c   1.000
_cell.angle_alpha   90.00
_cell.angle_beta   90.00
_cell.angle_gamma   90.00
#
_symmetry.space_group_name_H-M   'P 1'
#
loop_
_entity.id
_entity.type
_entity.pdbx_description
1 polymer ?
#
loop_
_entity_poly.entity_id
_entity_poly.type
_entity_poly.pdbx_seq_one_letter_code
_entity_poly.pdbx_strand_id
1 'polypeptide(L)'
;MASSATLLHHYSPRPSISSNSSSSSSSSSASSSSSSSSFDQRRCFNWKFLCFSGINNICRSQSFRAHAMGTTEGSVMSPKVLTDTGDEPEHLLVLVHGILASPSDWTYVQAELRRRLGRNFLIYASSCNTFTKTFTGIDGAGKRLADEVRLVVKKKESLKKISFLAHSLGGLIARYALGELYSSDNCNEQSNDAVTSTSANLKPVGSLDIGLIAGLEPVNFITLATPHLGVRGKNQLPFLFGLPILEKLAAPIAPIFVGQTGSQLFLTDGKPTKPPLLLRMASDCDDGKFISALGAFKWRVLYANVSYDHMVGWRTSSIRRVTELVKPPWRSLDGYKHVVDVEYCPPASCEGPHYPLEAAKAKEAAQNAPSTQRTLKYHESMEEEMIRGLQQLGWKKIDVSFHSAFWPFFAHNNIHVKNEFFHNAGVGVIAHVADHIKQQEKQPESSSLITPSL
;
A
#
# COMPACT_ATOMS: atom_id res chain seq x y z
N MET A 1 7.10 -2.89 -64.15
CA MET A 1 7.92 -3.95 -64.81
C MET A 1 8.38 -4.91 -63.73
N ALA A 2 8.02 -6.14 -63.93
CA ALA A 2 8.50 -7.43 -63.40
C ALA A 2 8.40 -7.59 -61.86
N SER A 3 7.50 -8.36 -61.32
CA SER A 3 7.02 -9.75 -61.53
C SER A 3 7.93 -10.86 -60.94
N SER A 4 7.27 -11.70 -60.14
CA SER A 4 7.52 -13.12 -59.89
C SER A 4 8.42 -13.48 -58.70
N ALA A 5 8.22 -14.55 -57.91
CA ALA A 5 7.12 -15.52 -57.78
C ALA A 5 7.40 -16.39 -56.55
N THR A 6 6.34 -16.83 -55.97
CA THR A 6 6.00 -18.02 -55.18
C THR A 6 6.99 -19.22 -55.16
N LEU A 7 7.18 -19.84 -53.97
CA LEU A 7 7.25 -21.31 -53.87
C LEU A 7 6.75 -21.79 -52.50
N LEU A 8 5.66 -22.56 -52.58
CA LEU A 8 5.10 -23.44 -51.56
C LEU A 8 5.92 -24.71 -51.44
N HIS A 9 6.09 -25.21 -50.19
CA HIS A 9 6.26 -26.66 -50.00
C HIS A 9 5.39 -27.16 -48.84
N HIS A 10 4.39 -27.94 -49.20
CA HIS A 10 3.63 -28.89 -48.40
C HIS A 10 4.51 -30.09 -48.00
N TYR A 11 4.36 -30.55 -46.74
CA TYR A 11 4.45 -31.98 -46.43
C TYR A 11 3.62 -32.30 -45.17
N SER A 12 2.68 -33.21 -45.36
CA SER A 12 1.97 -34.05 -44.38
C SER A 12 1.89 -35.46 -45.06
N PRO A 13 1.45 -36.58 -44.50
CA PRO A 13 1.17 -37.02 -43.12
C PRO A 13 1.58 -38.46 -42.79
N ARG A 14 1.41 -38.86 -41.51
CA ARG A 14 0.99 -40.18 -40.93
C ARG A 14 1.54 -41.54 -41.49
N PRO A 15 1.41 -42.74 -40.76
CA PRO A 15 0.51 -43.12 -39.65
C PRO A 15 1.12 -44.05 -38.53
N SER A 16 0.31 -44.19 -37.50
CA SER A 16 0.05 -45.24 -36.49
C SER A 16 0.63 -46.65 -36.63
N ILE A 17 1.00 -47.26 -35.48
CA ILE A 17 0.67 -48.67 -35.17
C ILE A 17 0.58 -48.86 -33.63
N SER A 18 -0.46 -49.57 -33.24
CA SER A 18 -0.89 -50.09 -31.96
C SER A 18 -0.13 -51.37 -31.53
N SER A 19 -0.01 -51.66 -30.23
CA SER A 19 -0.18 -53.01 -29.73
C SER A 19 -0.46 -53.07 -28.24
N ASN A 20 -1.47 -53.85 -27.92
CA ASN A 20 -2.01 -54.28 -26.64
C ASN A 20 -1.11 -55.30 -25.91
N SER A 21 -1.22 -55.35 -24.56
CA SER A 21 -1.41 -56.58 -23.73
C SER A 21 -1.46 -56.11 -22.24
N SER A 22 -2.49 -56.19 -21.51
CA SER A 22 -3.34 -57.17 -20.83
C SER A 22 -2.64 -57.94 -19.68
N SER A 23 -3.41 -57.98 -18.57
CA SER A 23 -3.46 -58.91 -17.41
C SER A 23 -2.51 -58.61 -16.24
N SER A 24 -2.84 -58.82 -14.95
CA SER A 24 -4.04 -59.32 -14.23
C SER A 24 -3.84 -59.12 -12.72
N SER A 25 -4.93 -58.82 -12.09
CA SER A 25 -5.41 -59.15 -10.71
C SER A 25 -4.45 -59.82 -9.70
N SER A 26 -4.46 -59.30 -8.45
CA SER A 26 -4.93 -60.11 -7.30
C SER A 26 -5.11 -59.28 -6.05
N SER A 27 -6.22 -59.55 -5.42
CA SER A 27 -6.75 -59.08 -4.14
C SER A 27 -6.07 -59.79 -2.96
N SER A 28 -5.91 -59.14 -1.83
CA SER A 28 -6.12 -59.77 -0.52
C SER A 28 -6.38 -58.73 0.59
N SER A 29 -7.45 -59.00 1.29
CA SER A 29 -7.96 -58.39 2.48
C SER A 29 -7.32 -58.96 3.75
N ALA A 30 -7.19 -58.14 4.81
CA ALA A 30 -7.38 -58.50 6.24
C ALA A 30 -7.04 -57.28 7.09
N SER A 31 -7.98 -56.68 7.74
CA SER A 31 -8.57 -56.78 9.10
C SER A 31 -7.68 -56.32 10.25
N SER A 32 -8.19 -55.22 10.87
CA SER A 32 -8.30 -54.88 12.31
C SER A 32 -7.12 -55.02 13.26
N SER A 33 -6.78 -53.93 13.92
CA SER A 33 -6.97 -53.81 15.38
C SER A 33 -6.58 -52.41 15.88
N SER A 34 -7.41 -51.93 16.83
CA SER A 34 -7.33 -50.71 17.62
C SER A 34 -6.15 -50.70 18.59
N SER A 35 -5.52 -49.57 18.77
CA SER A 35 -5.03 -49.14 20.08
C SER A 35 -4.77 -47.63 20.10
N SER A 36 -5.44 -46.98 21.04
CA SER A 36 -5.27 -45.60 21.47
C SER A 36 -3.92 -45.39 22.15
N SER A 37 -3.22 -44.32 21.75
CA SER A 37 -2.32 -43.61 22.67
C SER A 37 -2.13 -42.18 22.21
N SER A 38 -2.59 -41.26 23.06
CA SER A 38 -2.30 -39.84 23.08
C SER A 38 -0.80 -39.59 23.07
N PHE A 39 -0.32 -38.79 22.13
CA PHE A 39 0.92 -38.04 22.31
C PHE A 39 0.80 -36.66 21.68
N ASP A 40 0.61 -35.70 22.58
CA ASP A 40 0.72 -34.27 22.35
C ASP A 40 2.20 -33.95 22.07
N GLN A 41 2.53 -33.53 20.87
CA GLN A 41 3.80 -32.92 20.57
C GLN A 41 3.63 -31.83 19.52
N ARG A 42 3.28 -30.63 20.02
CA ARG A 42 3.40 -29.37 19.31
C ARG A 42 4.90 -29.15 18.95
N ARG A 43 5.27 -29.52 17.75
CA ARG A 43 6.53 -29.05 17.16
C ARG A 43 6.30 -27.64 16.63
N CYS A 44 6.66 -26.65 17.43
CA CYS A 44 6.91 -25.30 16.96
C CYS A 44 8.05 -25.33 15.95
N PHE A 45 7.71 -25.23 14.68
CA PHE A 45 8.68 -24.98 13.62
C PHE A 45 9.19 -23.54 13.76
N ASN A 46 10.44 -23.39 14.15
CA ASN A 46 11.11 -22.14 14.47
C ASN A 46 11.47 -21.41 13.16
N TRP A 47 10.64 -20.42 12.75
CA TRP A 47 10.89 -19.54 11.61
C TRP A 47 11.91 -18.45 11.99
N LYS A 48 13.11 -18.85 12.34
CA LYS A 48 14.21 -17.91 12.63
C LYS A 48 15.05 -17.52 11.42
N PHE A 49 14.68 -17.92 10.20
CA PHE A 49 15.54 -17.73 9.02
C PHE A 49 15.18 -16.51 8.13
N LEU A 50 14.18 -15.71 8.43
CA LEU A 50 13.83 -14.53 7.62
C LEU A 50 13.83 -13.20 8.36
N CYS A 51 14.17 -13.19 9.64
CA CYS A 51 14.37 -11.95 10.40
C CYS A 51 15.77 -11.95 11.02
N PHE A 52 16.75 -11.44 10.28
CA PHE A 52 17.98 -10.97 10.89
C PHE A 52 17.66 -9.71 11.73
N SER A 53 17.17 -9.91 12.93
CA SER A 53 17.15 -8.90 13.98
C SER A 53 17.62 -9.55 15.28
N GLY A 54 18.88 -9.48 15.49
CA GLY A 54 19.51 -9.98 16.71
C GLY A 54 20.89 -9.40 16.91
N ILE A 55 20.98 -8.13 17.24
CA ILE A 55 22.00 -7.62 18.14
C ILE A 55 21.28 -6.68 19.10
N ASN A 56 21.07 -7.22 20.31
CA ASN A 56 20.50 -6.51 21.44
C ASN A 56 21.54 -5.59 22.08
N ASN A 57 21.12 -4.35 22.30
CA ASN A 57 21.37 -3.52 23.47
C ASN A 57 22.76 -3.48 24.09
N ILE A 58 23.47 -2.42 23.76
CA ILE A 58 24.22 -1.67 24.76
C ILE A 58 23.89 -0.18 24.55
N CYS A 59 22.76 0.27 25.05
CA CYS A 59 22.52 1.69 25.33
C CYS A 59 22.74 1.89 26.83
N ARG A 60 24.01 2.21 27.18
CA ARG A 60 24.39 2.73 28.49
C ARG A 60 23.89 4.19 28.53
N SER A 61 22.89 4.44 29.34
CA SER A 61 22.43 5.78 29.69
C SER A 61 23.58 6.55 30.36
N GLN A 62 24.11 7.54 29.66
CA GLN A 62 24.94 8.56 30.33
C GLN A 62 24.01 9.70 30.75
N SER A 63 23.73 9.71 32.04
CA SER A 63 23.16 10.88 32.72
C SER A 63 24.23 11.96 32.79
N PHE A 64 24.05 13.05 32.10
CA PHE A 64 24.84 14.24 32.32
C PHE A 64 24.42 14.91 33.62
N ARG A 65 25.29 14.80 34.62
CA ARG A 65 25.23 15.52 35.91
C ARG A 65 25.72 16.94 35.66
N ALA A 66 24.81 17.92 35.73
CA ALA A 66 25.18 19.33 35.71
C ALA A 66 25.89 19.67 37.05
N HIS A 67 27.12 20.13 36.96
CA HIS A 67 27.83 20.76 38.09
C HIS A 67 27.38 22.21 38.18
N ALA A 68 26.79 22.56 39.32
CA ALA A 68 26.57 23.93 39.71
C ALA A 68 27.85 24.50 40.32
N MET A 69 28.30 25.64 39.82
CA MET A 69 29.27 26.50 40.52
C MET A 69 28.79 27.95 40.48
N GLY A 70 28.59 28.49 41.70
CA GLY A 70 29.08 29.78 42.15
C GLY A 70 28.38 31.05 41.73
N THR A 71 27.64 31.56 42.67
CA THR A 71 27.15 32.93 42.89
C THR A 71 28.07 34.05 42.43
N THR A 72 27.46 35.06 41.71
CA THR A 72 27.74 36.49 41.95
C THR A 72 26.47 37.30 41.67
N GLU A 73 26.12 38.13 42.64
CA GLU A 73 24.98 39.04 42.63
C GLU A 73 25.14 40.13 41.57
N GLY A 74 24.06 40.49 40.91
CA GLY A 74 24.03 41.70 40.05
C GLY A 74 22.75 41.85 39.25
N SER A 75 21.91 42.73 39.75
CA SER A 75 20.89 43.53 38.99
C SER A 75 19.66 42.80 38.44
N VAL A 76 18.54 43.11 39.08
CA VAL A 76 17.18 42.80 38.71
C VAL A 76 16.84 43.51 37.37
N MET A 77 16.83 42.77 36.27
CA MET A 77 16.01 43.05 35.09
C MET A 77 15.02 41.91 34.96
N SER A 78 13.74 42.21 35.10
CA SER A 78 12.66 41.27 34.80
C SER A 78 12.88 40.64 33.41
N PRO A 79 12.93 39.28 33.28
CA PRO A 79 12.91 38.71 31.98
C PRO A 79 11.53 39.00 31.36
N LYS A 80 11.51 39.76 30.25
CA LYS A 80 10.40 39.70 29.31
C LYS A 80 10.22 38.22 28.99
N VAL A 81 9.13 37.65 29.46
CA VAL A 81 8.60 36.39 28.94
C VAL A 81 8.36 36.65 27.46
N LEU A 82 9.35 36.30 26.62
CA LEU A 82 9.10 36.02 25.23
C LEU A 82 8.14 34.84 25.28
N THR A 83 6.87 35.09 25.20
CA THR A 83 5.91 34.09 24.75
C THR A 83 6.37 33.71 23.36
N ASP A 84 7.11 32.60 23.29
CA ASP A 84 7.39 31.87 22.06
C ASP A 84 6.00 31.42 21.57
N THR A 85 5.32 32.28 20.81
CA THR A 85 4.16 31.92 20.00
C THR A 85 4.72 31.10 18.83
N GLY A 86 5.36 29.99 19.16
CA GLY A 86 5.76 28.99 18.19
C GLY A 86 4.48 28.48 17.55
N ASP A 87 4.31 28.77 16.27
CA ASP A 87 3.18 28.31 15.48
C ASP A 87 2.96 26.82 15.75
N GLU A 88 1.80 26.48 16.34
CA GLU A 88 1.41 25.08 16.49
C GLU A 88 1.29 24.42 15.11
N PRO A 89 1.63 23.13 14.99
CA PRO A 89 1.58 22.44 13.70
C PRO A 89 0.15 22.40 13.16
N GLU A 90 -0.01 22.80 11.91
CA GLU A 90 -1.30 22.78 11.20
C GLU A 90 -1.47 21.55 10.29
N HIS A 91 -0.39 20.83 9.97
CA HIS A 91 -0.40 19.72 9.05
C HIS A 91 -0.01 18.40 9.74
N LEU A 92 -0.94 17.45 9.78
CA LEU A 92 -0.68 16.09 10.29
C LEU A 92 -0.12 15.20 9.17
N LEU A 93 1.08 14.65 9.36
CA LEU A 93 1.66 13.62 8.50
C LEU A 93 1.72 12.28 9.24
N VAL A 94 0.84 11.35 8.87
CA VAL A 94 0.73 10.02 9.45
C VAL A 94 1.65 9.04 8.73
N LEU A 95 2.58 8.41 9.46
CA LEU A 95 3.47 7.38 8.95
C LEU A 95 2.90 6.00 9.30
N VAL A 96 2.67 5.14 8.30
CA VAL A 96 2.03 3.83 8.49
C VAL A 96 2.98 2.72 8.05
N HIS A 97 3.46 1.93 9.01
CA HIS A 97 4.41 0.84 8.78
C HIS A 97 3.78 -0.42 8.17
N GLY A 98 4.61 -1.30 7.62
CA GLY A 98 4.21 -2.55 6.98
C GLY A 98 3.99 -3.73 7.95
N ILE A 99 3.98 -4.93 7.36
CA ILE A 99 3.77 -6.20 8.08
C ILE A 99 4.90 -6.47 9.08
N LEU A 100 4.58 -6.98 10.27
CA LEU A 100 5.53 -7.29 11.35
C LEU A 100 6.43 -6.12 11.75
N ALA A 101 6.08 -4.92 11.39
CA ALA A 101 6.85 -3.70 11.62
C ALA A 101 6.37 -2.93 12.86
N SER A 102 6.99 -1.81 13.16
CA SER A 102 6.68 -0.95 14.28
C SER A 102 7.03 0.51 13.98
N PRO A 103 6.65 1.49 14.82
CA PRO A 103 7.03 2.89 14.65
C PRO A 103 8.55 3.12 14.55
N SER A 104 9.37 2.25 15.14
CA SER A 104 10.82 2.35 15.06
C SER A 104 11.39 2.21 13.64
N ASP A 105 10.66 1.59 12.73
CA ASP A 105 11.06 1.44 11.34
C ASP A 105 11.07 2.80 10.60
N TRP A 106 10.45 3.82 11.18
CA TRP A 106 10.37 5.18 10.65
C TRP A 106 11.40 6.15 11.26
N THR A 107 12.32 5.69 12.11
CA THR A 107 13.26 6.57 12.86
C THR A 107 14.03 7.52 11.93
N TYR A 108 14.66 7.01 10.88
CA TYR A 108 15.36 7.82 9.89
C TYR A 108 14.42 8.79 9.17
N VAL A 109 13.30 8.27 8.67
CA VAL A 109 12.33 9.07 7.90
C VAL A 109 11.76 10.21 8.74
N GLN A 110 11.41 9.95 10.01
CA GLN A 110 10.94 11.00 10.92
C GLN A 110 11.98 12.10 11.13
N ALA A 111 13.25 11.72 11.33
CA ALA A 111 14.32 12.68 11.53
C ALA A 111 14.52 13.56 10.27
N GLU A 112 14.57 12.94 9.09
CA GLU A 112 14.76 13.64 7.82
C GLU A 112 13.57 14.53 7.45
N LEU A 113 12.34 14.06 7.67
CA LEU A 113 11.13 14.86 7.43
C LEU A 113 11.06 16.05 8.38
N ARG A 114 11.33 15.89 9.68
CA ARG A 114 11.39 17.01 10.63
C ARG A 114 12.40 18.06 10.21
N ARG A 115 13.58 17.61 9.75
CA ARG A 115 14.65 18.51 9.27
C ARG A 115 14.23 19.32 8.03
N ARG A 116 13.50 18.70 7.09
CA ARG A 116 13.14 19.33 5.80
C ARG A 116 11.84 20.11 5.82
N LEU A 117 10.83 19.61 6.52
CA LEU A 117 9.48 20.19 6.51
C LEU A 117 9.29 21.28 7.58
N GLY A 118 10.09 21.26 8.66
CA GLY A 118 10.00 22.26 9.72
C GLY A 118 8.89 21.99 10.73
N ARG A 119 8.54 23.04 11.50
CA ARG A 119 7.64 22.95 12.68
C ARG A 119 6.15 22.87 12.33
N ASN A 120 5.75 23.30 11.15
CA ASN A 120 4.34 23.27 10.72
C ASN A 120 3.78 21.85 10.57
N PHE A 121 4.63 20.82 10.57
CA PHE A 121 4.23 19.43 10.45
C PHE A 121 4.28 18.68 11.79
N LEU A 122 3.15 18.09 12.19
CA LEU A 122 3.10 17.04 13.19
C LEU A 122 3.36 15.68 12.50
N ILE A 123 4.59 15.17 12.60
CA ILE A 123 4.98 13.88 12.00
C ILE A 123 4.72 12.78 13.02
N TYR A 124 3.68 11.99 12.78
CA TYR A 124 3.16 10.98 13.68
C TYR A 124 3.35 9.56 13.11
N ALA A 125 4.15 8.72 13.75
CA ALA A 125 4.28 7.31 13.39
C ALA A 125 3.23 6.49 14.15
N SER A 126 2.31 5.86 13.40
CA SER A 126 1.24 5.03 13.94
C SER A 126 1.77 3.83 14.71
N SER A 127 1.20 3.54 15.87
CA SER A 127 1.60 2.47 16.78
C SER A 127 0.53 1.40 17.02
N CYS A 128 -0.69 1.61 16.55
CA CYS A 128 -1.82 0.73 16.84
C CYS A 128 -1.68 -0.68 16.23
N ASN A 129 -0.87 -0.84 15.16
CA ASN A 129 -0.75 -2.07 14.37
C ASN A 129 0.64 -2.74 14.45
N THR A 130 1.33 -2.65 15.57
CA THR A 130 2.68 -3.22 15.72
C THR A 130 2.72 -4.75 15.63
N PHE A 131 3.78 -5.29 15.00
CA PHE A 131 4.10 -6.72 14.93
C PHE A 131 2.92 -7.60 14.44
N THR A 132 2.52 -8.58 15.22
CA THR A 132 1.47 -9.56 14.87
C THR A 132 0.07 -8.97 14.75
N LYS A 133 -0.16 -7.74 15.27
CA LYS A 133 -1.43 -7.03 15.02
C LYS A 133 -1.67 -6.75 13.54
N THR A 134 -0.62 -6.76 12.70
CA THR A 134 -0.74 -6.67 11.24
C THR A 134 -1.35 -7.91 10.60
N PHE A 135 -1.55 -9.02 11.32
CA PHE A 135 -2.14 -10.27 10.82
C PHE A 135 -3.67 -10.35 10.94
N THR A 136 -4.27 -9.40 11.63
CA THR A 136 -5.72 -9.41 11.97
C THR A 136 -6.63 -8.93 10.85
N GLY A 137 -6.12 -8.80 9.64
CA GLY A 137 -6.81 -8.26 8.48
C GLY A 137 -6.54 -6.78 8.23
N ILE A 138 -6.57 -6.40 6.97
CA ILE A 138 -6.40 -5.02 6.50
C ILE A 138 -7.55 -4.15 7.04
N ASP A 139 -8.77 -4.69 7.05
CA ASP A 139 -9.97 -4.06 7.58
C ASP A 139 -9.85 -3.79 9.10
N GLY A 140 -9.50 -4.81 9.89
CA GLY A 140 -9.29 -4.64 11.32
C GLY A 140 -8.15 -3.69 11.66
N ALA A 141 -7.05 -3.75 10.91
CA ALA A 141 -5.92 -2.85 11.08
C ALA A 141 -6.26 -1.41 10.64
N GLY A 142 -7.04 -1.26 9.56
CA GLY A 142 -7.49 0.05 9.07
C GLY A 142 -8.41 0.77 10.05
N LYS A 143 -9.35 0.03 10.68
CA LYS A 143 -10.21 0.59 11.73
C LYS A 143 -9.41 1.12 12.92
N ARG A 144 -8.44 0.33 13.42
CA ARG A 144 -7.55 0.79 14.51
C ARG A 144 -6.74 2.02 14.12
N LEU A 145 -6.24 2.10 12.87
CA LEU A 145 -5.55 3.28 12.38
C LEU A 145 -6.49 4.48 12.31
N ALA A 146 -7.73 4.31 11.85
CA ALA A 146 -8.72 5.38 11.82
C ALA A 146 -9.02 5.92 13.22
N ASP A 147 -9.20 5.04 14.21
CA ASP A 147 -9.43 5.43 15.61
C ASP A 147 -8.21 6.17 16.20
N GLU A 148 -6.99 5.69 15.91
CA GLU A 148 -5.75 6.36 16.33
C GLU A 148 -5.64 7.76 15.73
N VAL A 149 -5.94 7.93 14.43
CA VAL A 149 -5.94 9.24 13.75
C VAL A 149 -6.96 10.19 14.36
N ARG A 150 -8.21 9.74 14.60
CA ARG A 150 -9.25 10.56 15.27
C ARG A 150 -8.79 11.04 16.64
N LEU A 151 -8.10 10.20 17.41
CA LEU A 151 -7.55 10.56 18.72
C LEU A 151 -6.43 11.60 18.62
N VAL A 152 -5.58 11.54 17.60
CA VAL A 152 -4.50 12.52 17.37
C VAL A 152 -5.10 13.85 16.97
N VAL A 153 -6.05 13.86 16.03
CA VAL A 153 -6.74 15.09 15.60
C VAL A 153 -7.47 15.75 16.75
N LYS A 154 -8.22 14.98 17.56
CA LYS A 154 -8.93 15.52 18.75
C LYS A 154 -7.99 16.16 19.78
N LYS A 155 -6.73 15.68 19.88
CA LYS A 155 -5.73 16.21 20.84
C LYS A 155 -5.05 17.48 20.36
N LYS A 156 -5.15 17.82 19.06
CA LYS A 156 -4.44 18.92 18.41
C LYS A 156 -5.40 19.71 17.53
N GLU A 157 -6.07 20.68 18.12
CA GLU A 157 -7.09 21.52 17.46
C GLU A 157 -6.50 22.46 16.39
N SER A 158 -5.18 22.69 16.43
CA SER A 158 -4.48 23.49 15.42
C SER A 158 -4.40 22.84 14.05
N LEU A 159 -4.64 21.51 13.95
CA LEU A 159 -4.52 20.76 12.70
C LEU A 159 -5.63 21.14 11.70
N LYS A 160 -5.23 21.45 10.48
CA LYS A 160 -6.10 21.79 9.34
C LYS A 160 -5.96 20.83 8.17
N LYS A 161 -4.76 20.27 7.99
CA LYS A 161 -4.40 19.42 6.85
C LYS A 161 -3.94 18.03 7.30
N ILE A 162 -4.14 17.04 6.43
CA ILE A 162 -3.68 15.67 6.68
C ILE A 162 -2.99 15.07 5.46
N SER A 163 -1.90 14.36 5.70
CA SER A 163 -1.18 13.56 4.72
C SER A 163 -0.82 12.19 5.29
N PHE A 164 -0.70 11.20 4.41
CA PHE A 164 -0.24 9.85 4.76
C PHE A 164 1.02 9.49 3.98
N LEU A 165 1.99 8.88 4.67
CA LEU A 165 3.13 8.20 4.09
C LEU A 165 3.16 6.77 4.61
N ALA A 166 2.96 5.80 3.73
CA ALA A 166 2.77 4.41 4.11
C ALA A 166 3.72 3.47 3.38
N HIS A 167 4.25 2.46 4.08
CA HIS A 167 5.15 1.46 3.52
C HIS A 167 4.48 0.09 3.45
N SER A 168 4.66 -0.62 2.32
CA SER A 168 4.27 -2.02 2.18
C SER A 168 2.76 -2.23 2.50
N LEU A 169 2.41 -3.20 3.34
CA LEU A 169 1.05 -3.43 3.83
C LEU A 169 0.41 -2.17 4.43
N GLY A 170 1.21 -1.27 4.99
CA GLY A 170 0.74 -0.02 5.58
C GLY A 170 -0.07 0.85 4.61
N GLY A 171 0.25 0.81 3.31
CA GLY A 171 -0.52 1.52 2.30
C GLY A 171 -1.94 0.97 2.11
N LEU A 172 -2.12 -0.34 2.26
CA LEU A 172 -3.46 -0.96 2.23
C LEU A 172 -4.25 -0.66 3.50
N ILE A 173 -3.58 -0.70 4.66
CA ILE A 173 -4.16 -0.32 5.95
C ILE A 173 -4.61 1.14 5.91
N ALA A 174 -3.78 2.04 5.39
CA ALA A 174 -4.10 3.44 5.21
C ALA A 174 -5.31 3.62 4.26
N ARG A 175 -5.33 2.97 3.08
CA ARG A 175 -6.48 3.03 2.16
C ARG A 175 -7.79 2.61 2.83
N TYR A 176 -7.77 1.57 3.66
CA TYR A 176 -8.96 1.17 4.40
C TYR A 176 -9.36 2.24 5.44
N ALA A 177 -8.40 2.73 6.21
CA ALA A 177 -8.64 3.77 7.20
C ALA A 177 -9.23 5.05 6.60
N LEU A 178 -8.83 5.41 5.36
CA LEU A 178 -9.42 6.56 4.66
C LEU A 178 -10.93 6.40 4.46
N GLY A 179 -11.41 5.21 4.07
CA GLY A 179 -12.84 4.94 3.94
C GLY A 179 -13.62 5.10 5.25
N GLU A 180 -12.98 4.81 6.39
CA GLU A 180 -13.55 4.98 7.73
C GLU A 180 -13.49 6.45 8.23
N LEU A 181 -12.57 7.25 7.71
CA LEU A 181 -12.33 8.64 8.13
C LEU A 181 -12.99 9.68 7.23
N TYR A 182 -13.49 9.24 6.07
CA TYR A 182 -14.05 10.12 5.05
C TYR A 182 -15.39 10.68 5.47
N SER A 183 -15.56 11.99 5.28
CA SER A 183 -16.85 12.70 5.38
C SER A 183 -16.99 13.66 4.20
N SER A 184 -18.19 13.71 3.61
CA SER A 184 -18.57 14.76 2.66
C SER A 184 -19.38 15.82 3.41
N ASP A 185 -19.25 17.08 3.03
CA ASP A 185 -19.93 18.19 3.69
C ASP A 185 -21.47 18.12 3.63
N ASN A 186 -22.02 17.19 2.86
CA ASN A 186 -23.47 16.99 2.71
C ASN A 186 -24.15 16.23 3.87
N CYS A 187 -23.44 15.84 4.95
CA CYS A 187 -24.01 15.05 6.05
C CYS A 187 -24.47 15.87 7.26
N ASN A 188 -24.54 17.20 7.18
CA ASN A 188 -24.96 18.07 8.30
C ASN A 188 -26.44 18.49 8.25
N GLU A 189 -27.32 17.80 7.52
CA GLU A 189 -28.75 18.05 7.61
C GLU A 189 -29.53 16.81 8.05
N GLN A 190 -29.36 16.38 9.31
CA GLN A 190 -30.39 15.62 10.05
C GLN A 190 -30.15 15.74 11.55
N SER A 191 -30.53 16.88 12.12
CA SER A 191 -31.06 16.95 13.48
C SER A 191 -32.17 18.03 13.50
N ASN A 192 -33.37 17.51 13.68
CA ASN A 192 -34.63 18.11 13.99
C ASN A 192 -34.58 19.59 14.48
N ASP A 193 -35.27 20.48 13.76
CA ASP A 193 -36.47 21.09 14.31
C ASP A 193 -37.14 21.96 13.23
N ALA A 194 -38.45 21.75 13.08
CA ALA A 194 -39.32 22.55 12.27
C ALA A 194 -39.40 23.95 12.84
N VAL A 195 -39.14 25.00 12.02
CA VAL A 195 -40.00 26.20 11.88
C VAL A 195 -39.42 27.09 10.76
N THR A 196 -40.25 27.27 9.74
CA THR A 196 -40.43 28.38 8.79
C THR A 196 -39.47 29.58 8.84
N SER A 197 -38.72 29.80 7.74
CA SER A 197 -38.75 31.07 7.05
C SER A 197 -37.95 31.06 5.74
N THR A 198 -38.65 31.40 4.67
CA THR A 198 -38.19 31.73 3.33
C THR A 198 -37.06 32.76 3.32
N SER A 199 -35.88 32.33 2.88
CA SER A 199 -34.91 33.23 2.27
C SER A 199 -34.07 32.46 1.28
N ALA A 200 -34.31 32.70 -0.01
CA ALA A 200 -33.56 32.14 -1.10
C ALA A 200 -32.15 32.75 -1.12
N ASN A 201 -31.18 32.12 -0.47
CA ASN A 201 -29.78 32.40 -0.70
C ASN A 201 -29.26 31.36 -1.73
N LEU A 202 -29.15 31.83 -2.97
CA LEU A 202 -28.42 31.17 -4.06
C LEU A 202 -26.98 30.89 -3.57
N LYS A 203 -26.67 29.61 -3.29
CA LYS A 203 -25.28 29.16 -3.12
C LYS A 203 -24.57 29.45 -4.45
N PRO A 204 -23.33 29.98 -4.44
CA PRO A 204 -22.57 30.18 -5.65
C PRO A 204 -22.32 28.79 -6.30
N VAL A 205 -22.72 28.69 -7.56
CA VAL A 205 -22.42 27.53 -8.43
C VAL A 205 -20.91 27.48 -8.57
N GLY A 206 -20.25 26.53 -7.87
CA GLY A 206 -18.78 26.35 -7.93
C GLY A 206 -18.12 25.84 -6.68
N SER A 207 -18.83 25.58 -5.59
CA SER A 207 -18.24 24.88 -4.43
C SER A 207 -18.09 23.40 -4.78
N LEU A 208 -16.91 23.00 -5.21
CA LEU A 208 -16.51 21.59 -5.29
C LEU A 208 -16.68 21.01 -3.88
N ASP A 209 -17.49 19.97 -3.77
CA ASP A 209 -17.73 19.20 -2.55
C ASP A 209 -16.41 18.54 -2.13
N ILE A 210 -15.61 19.26 -1.34
CA ILE A 210 -14.27 18.80 -0.92
C ILE A 210 -14.46 17.84 0.24
N GLY A 211 -14.36 16.55 -0.01
CA GLY A 211 -14.39 15.54 1.03
C GLY A 211 -13.24 15.73 2.04
N LEU A 212 -13.55 15.58 3.32
CA LEU A 212 -12.59 15.70 4.42
C LEU A 212 -12.19 14.33 4.95
N ILE A 213 -10.98 14.23 5.52
CA ILE A 213 -10.49 13.04 6.20
C ILE A 213 -10.28 13.38 7.68
N ALA A 214 -11.07 12.75 8.56
CA ALA A 214 -11.12 13.08 9.99
C ALA A 214 -11.38 14.58 10.25
N GLY A 215 -12.15 15.26 9.40
CA GLY A 215 -12.41 16.69 9.48
C GLY A 215 -11.29 17.60 8.99
N LEU A 216 -10.21 17.03 8.41
CA LEU A 216 -9.06 17.77 7.89
C LEU A 216 -8.99 17.70 6.37
N GLU A 217 -8.38 18.73 5.75
CA GLU A 217 -8.11 18.81 4.32
C GLU A 217 -7.06 17.75 3.89
N PRO A 218 -7.40 16.79 3.00
CA PRO A 218 -6.47 15.77 2.56
C PRO A 218 -5.51 16.30 1.49
N VAL A 219 -4.19 16.30 1.78
CA VAL A 219 -3.18 16.84 0.86
C VAL A 219 -2.42 15.75 0.12
N ASN A 220 -1.67 14.89 0.82
CA ASN A 220 -0.86 13.87 0.18
C ASN A 220 -1.21 12.46 0.66
N PHE A 221 -1.43 11.54 -0.27
CA PHE A 221 -1.45 10.11 -0.03
C PHE A 221 -0.24 9.47 -0.74
N ILE A 222 0.79 9.09 0.03
CA ILE A 222 2.06 8.59 -0.49
C ILE A 222 2.27 7.14 -0.05
N THR A 223 2.61 6.26 -0.98
CA THR A 223 2.92 4.85 -0.70
C THR A 223 4.30 4.46 -1.20
N LEU A 224 5.00 3.63 -0.43
CA LEU A 224 6.31 3.08 -0.73
C LEU A 224 6.19 1.54 -0.81
N ALA A 225 6.41 0.95 -1.97
CA ALA A 225 6.36 -0.50 -2.20
C ALA A 225 5.09 -1.17 -1.64
N THR A 226 3.91 -0.57 -1.85
CA THR A 226 2.63 -1.09 -1.38
C THR A 226 2.03 -2.07 -2.40
N PRO A 227 1.56 -3.27 -2.00
CA PRO A 227 0.93 -4.22 -2.91
C PRO A 227 -0.54 -3.84 -3.19
N HIS A 228 -0.76 -2.78 -3.97
CA HIS A 228 -2.09 -2.20 -4.21
C HIS A 228 -3.11 -3.17 -4.82
N LEU A 229 -2.63 -4.17 -5.59
CA LEU A 229 -3.42 -5.19 -6.27
C LEU A 229 -3.35 -6.56 -5.55
N GLY A 230 -2.81 -6.59 -4.33
CA GLY A 230 -2.47 -7.82 -3.63
C GLY A 230 -1.16 -8.44 -4.11
N VAL A 231 -0.92 -9.69 -3.70
CA VAL A 231 0.31 -10.42 -3.99
C VAL A 231 0.06 -11.72 -4.78
N ARG A 232 -1.17 -11.91 -5.25
CA ARG A 232 -1.53 -13.03 -6.11
C ARG A 232 -1.28 -12.69 -7.57
N GLY A 233 -0.71 -13.63 -8.31
CA GLY A 233 -0.40 -13.46 -9.72
C GLY A 233 1.08 -13.62 -10.02
N LYS A 234 1.38 -13.82 -11.31
CA LYS A 234 2.75 -14.07 -11.78
C LYS A 234 3.66 -12.88 -11.43
N ASN A 235 4.78 -13.19 -10.78
CA ASN A 235 5.80 -12.21 -10.34
C ASN A 235 5.33 -11.17 -9.30
N GLN A 236 4.23 -11.40 -8.59
CA GLN A 236 3.78 -10.51 -7.51
C GLN A 236 4.48 -10.80 -6.17
N LEU A 237 5.03 -12.01 -6.03
CA LEU A 237 5.92 -12.43 -4.94
C LEU A 237 7.25 -12.90 -5.54
N PRO A 238 8.19 -12.01 -5.84
CA PRO A 238 9.43 -12.36 -6.53
C PRO A 238 10.29 -13.42 -5.80
N PHE A 239 10.18 -13.53 -4.46
CA PHE A 239 10.90 -14.55 -3.68
C PHE A 239 10.47 -15.99 -4.03
N LEU A 240 9.29 -16.17 -4.66
CA LEU A 240 8.84 -17.48 -5.18
C LEU A 240 9.40 -17.78 -6.58
N PHE A 241 10.32 -16.95 -7.08
CA PHE A 241 11.00 -17.11 -8.38
C PHE A 241 10.05 -17.24 -9.59
N GLY A 242 8.79 -16.77 -9.44
CA GLY A 242 7.76 -16.90 -10.48
C GLY A 242 7.38 -18.36 -10.79
N LEU A 243 7.66 -19.30 -9.88
CA LEU A 243 7.30 -20.71 -10.05
C LEU A 243 5.80 -20.90 -9.75
N PRO A 244 4.96 -21.27 -10.74
CA PRO A 244 3.51 -21.36 -10.57
C PRO A 244 3.06 -22.33 -9.47
N ILE A 245 3.87 -23.35 -9.19
CA ILE A 245 3.58 -24.33 -8.14
C ILE A 245 3.75 -23.69 -6.76
N LEU A 246 4.82 -22.92 -6.54
CA LEU A 246 5.06 -22.23 -5.27
C LEU A 246 4.05 -21.11 -5.05
N GLU A 247 3.68 -20.37 -6.09
CA GLU A 247 2.62 -19.36 -6.02
C GLU A 247 1.25 -19.97 -5.67
N LYS A 248 0.94 -21.16 -6.21
CA LYS A 248 -0.29 -21.90 -5.85
C LYS A 248 -0.30 -22.40 -4.42
N LEU A 249 0.84 -22.84 -3.90
CA LEU A 249 0.98 -23.30 -2.51
C LEU A 249 0.98 -22.13 -1.52
N ALA A 250 1.47 -20.97 -1.91
CA ALA A 250 1.49 -19.79 -1.04
C ALA A 250 0.08 -19.30 -0.65
N ALA A 251 -0.88 -19.31 -1.59
CA ALA A 251 -2.24 -18.86 -1.36
C ALA A 251 -2.97 -19.63 -0.23
N PRO A 252 -3.00 -20.98 -0.20
CA PRO A 252 -3.64 -21.73 0.89
C PRO A 252 -2.86 -21.70 2.20
N ILE A 253 -1.54 -21.45 2.16
CA ILE A 253 -0.68 -21.45 3.34
C ILE A 253 -0.62 -20.06 4.00
N ALA A 254 -0.78 -18.98 3.24
CA ALA A 254 -0.71 -17.62 3.74
C ALA A 254 -1.62 -17.33 4.96
N PRO A 255 -2.88 -17.80 5.02
CA PRO A 255 -3.74 -17.61 6.19
C PRO A 255 -3.20 -18.26 7.45
N ILE A 256 -2.45 -19.37 7.33
CA ILE A 256 -1.88 -20.08 8.47
C ILE A 256 -0.76 -19.26 9.11
N PHE A 257 0.04 -18.54 8.32
CA PHE A 257 1.21 -17.79 8.80
C PHE A 257 0.94 -16.32 9.06
N VAL A 258 0.07 -15.69 8.26
CA VAL A 258 -0.20 -14.24 8.29
C VAL A 258 -1.69 -13.94 8.53
N GLY A 259 -2.44 -14.91 9.00
CA GLY A 259 -3.83 -14.77 9.40
C GLY A 259 -4.74 -14.21 8.30
N GLN A 260 -5.75 -13.45 8.68
CA GLN A 260 -6.72 -12.85 7.76
C GLN A 260 -6.05 -11.93 6.73
N THR A 261 -4.99 -11.23 7.09
CA THR A 261 -4.23 -10.38 6.17
C THR A 261 -3.67 -11.18 4.99
N GLY A 262 -3.19 -12.40 5.25
CA GLY A 262 -2.74 -13.31 4.18
C GLY A 262 -3.87 -13.65 3.20
N SER A 263 -5.06 -14.01 3.69
CA SER A 263 -6.22 -14.28 2.83
C SER A 263 -6.57 -13.08 1.95
N GLN A 264 -6.54 -11.88 2.52
CA GLN A 264 -6.87 -10.65 1.81
C GLN A 264 -5.81 -10.27 0.76
N LEU A 265 -4.53 -10.42 1.08
CA LEU A 265 -3.44 -10.19 0.12
C LEU A 265 -3.47 -11.17 -1.06
N PHE A 266 -3.89 -12.41 -0.83
CA PHE A 266 -4.02 -13.44 -1.87
C PHE A 266 -5.40 -13.47 -2.54
N LEU A 267 -6.30 -12.54 -2.22
CA LEU A 267 -7.66 -12.46 -2.76
C LEU A 267 -8.48 -13.76 -2.54
N THR A 268 -8.24 -14.44 -1.42
CA THR A 268 -8.93 -15.69 -1.03
C THR A 268 -10.01 -15.48 0.03
N ASP A 269 -10.20 -14.25 0.48
CA ASP A 269 -11.19 -13.82 1.48
C ASP A 269 -12.59 -13.59 0.90
N GLY A 270 -12.76 -13.75 -0.41
CA GLY A 270 -14.05 -13.59 -1.11
C GLY A 270 -15.07 -14.66 -0.71
N LYS A 271 -16.35 -14.25 -0.57
CA LYS A 271 -17.51 -15.11 -0.35
C LYS A 271 -18.43 -15.06 -1.58
N PRO A 272 -19.37 -15.99 -1.77
CA PRO A 272 -20.30 -15.96 -2.90
C PRO A 272 -21.04 -14.63 -3.07
N THR A 273 -21.40 -13.99 -1.95
CA THR A 273 -22.14 -12.72 -1.90
C THR A 273 -21.25 -11.50 -1.70
N LYS A 274 -19.95 -11.66 -1.40
CA LYS A 274 -19.06 -10.57 -1.04
C LYS A 274 -17.69 -10.74 -1.71
N PRO A 275 -17.31 -9.89 -2.68
CA PRO A 275 -16.00 -9.95 -3.33
C PRO A 275 -14.83 -9.80 -2.34
N PRO A 276 -13.60 -10.20 -2.72
CA PRO A 276 -12.41 -9.97 -1.90
C PRO A 276 -12.24 -8.50 -1.49
N LEU A 277 -11.68 -8.27 -0.29
CA LEU A 277 -11.57 -6.94 0.28
C LEU A 277 -10.85 -5.95 -0.65
N LEU A 278 -9.71 -6.32 -1.23
CA LEU A 278 -8.95 -5.42 -2.09
C LEU A 278 -9.72 -4.99 -3.34
N LEU A 279 -10.57 -5.89 -3.88
CA LEU A 279 -11.44 -5.54 -4.99
C LEU A 279 -12.53 -4.54 -4.55
N ARG A 280 -13.12 -4.71 -3.36
CA ARG A 280 -14.10 -3.76 -2.81
C ARG A 280 -13.46 -2.39 -2.52
N MET A 281 -12.20 -2.37 -2.09
CA MET A 281 -11.44 -1.13 -1.87
C MET A 281 -11.05 -0.42 -3.18
N ALA A 282 -11.33 -0.99 -4.34
CA ALA A 282 -11.12 -0.34 -5.64
C ALA A 282 -12.40 0.36 -6.18
N SER A 283 -13.46 0.43 -5.37
CA SER A 283 -14.70 1.14 -5.66
C SER A 283 -15.32 1.68 -4.38
N ASP A 284 -16.30 2.54 -4.49
CA ASP A 284 -17.17 2.88 -3.38
C ASP A 284 -18.23 1.79 -3.24
N CYS A 285 -18.49 1.35 -2.02
CA CYS A 285 -19.44 0.30 -1.71
C CYS A 285 -20.00 0.46 -0.29
N ASP A 286 -20.88 -0.44 0.13
CA ASP A 286 -21.49 -0.41 1.47
C ASP A 286 -20.46 -0.51 2.62
N ASP A 287 -19.28 -1.12 2.36
CA ASP A 287 -18.21 -1.21 3.36
C ASP A 287 -17.44 0.11 3.54
N GLY A 288 -17.56 1.07 2.63
CA GLY A 288 -16.90 2.37 2.74
C GLY A 288 -16.75 3.10 1.41
N LYS A 289 -16.54 4.40 1.48
CA LYS A 289 -16.28 5.30 0.35
C LYS A 289 -14.79 5.33 -0.01
N PHE A 290 -14.22 4.19 -0.38
CA PHE A 290 -12.77 4.02 -0.52
C PHE A 290 -12.16 4.85 -1.64
N ILE A 291 -12.81 4.93 -2.80
CA ILE A 291 -12.33 5.69 -3.95
C ILE A 291 -12.62 7.17 -3.76
N SER A 292 -13.79 7.55 -3.26
CA SER A 292 -14.09 8.94 -2.90
C SER A 292 -13.10 9.48 -1.88
N ALA A 293 -12.81 8.71 -0.82
CA ALA A 293 -11.83 9.08 0.20
C ALA A 293 -10.41 9.25 -0.35
N LEU A 294 -9.98 8.34 -1.21
CA LEU A 294 -8.67 8.42 -1.87
C LEU A 294 -8.65 9.57 -2.90
N GLY A 295 -9.77 9.80 -3.59
CA GLY A 295 -9.96 10.87 -4.56
C GLY A 295 -9.89 12.27 -3.94
N ALA A 296 -10.29 12.41 -2.67
CA ALA A 296 -10.26 13.68 -1.94
C ALA A 296 -8.83 14.24 -1.76
N PHE A 297 -7.80 13.40 -1.78
CA PHE A 297 -6.42 13.88 -1.69
C PHE A 297 -6.03 14.70 -2.91
N LYS A 298 -5.38 15.86 -2.71
CA LYS A 298 -4.82 16.68 -3.79
C LYS A 298 -3.78 15.87 -4.60
N TRP A 299 -2.95 15.11 -3.90
CA TRP A 299 -1.87 14.31 -4.50
C TRP A 299 -1.91 12.84 -4.06
N ARG A 300 -1.92 11.95 -5.04
CA ARG A 300 -1.73 10.50 -4.87
C ARG A 300 -0.42 10.12 -5.51
N VAL A 301 0.52 9.63 -4.69
CA VAL A 301 1.90 9.37 -5.11
C VAL A 301 2.27 7.95 -4.70
N LEU A 302 2.86 7.22 -5.60
CA LEU A 302 3.40 5.90 -5.30
C LEU A 302 4.86 5.77 -5.73
N TYR A 303 5.64 5.08 -4.90
CA TYR A 303 7.01 4.70 -5.19
C TYR A 303 7.07 3.19 -5.32
N ALA A 304 7.55 2.70 -6.45
CA ALA A 304 7.56 1.28 -6.79
C ALA A 304 8.98 0.80 -7.12
N ASN A 305 9.42 -0.27 -6.47
CA ASN A 305 10.69 -0.92 -6.81
C ASN A 305 10.57 -1.66 -8.14
N VAL A 306 11.39 -1.28 -9.12
CA VAL A 306 11.43 -1.92 -10.45
C VAL A 306 11.95 -3.36 -10.38
N SER A 307 12.90 -3.61 -9.45
CA SER A 307 13.57 -4.90 -9.28
C SER A 307 14.10 -5.06 -7.86
N TYR A 308 14.54 -6.29 -7.53
CA TYR A 308 15.14 -6.66 -6.25
C TYR A 308 14.22 -6.54 -5.02
N ASP A 309 12.94 -6.22 -5.20
CA ASP A 309 11.96 -6.31 -4.13
C ASP A 309 11.39 -7.75 -4.11
N HIS A 310 11.79 -8.52 -3.11
CA HIS A 310 11.37 -9.92 -2.98
C HIS A 310 10.02 -10.07 -2.26
N MET A 311 9.47 -8.97 -1.73
CA MET A 311 8.20 -8.97 -0.99
C MET A 311 7.03 -8.48 -1.83
N VAL A 312 7.26 -7.48 -2.66
CA VAL A 312 6.21 -6.82 -3.46
C VAL A 312 6.68 -6.59 -4.89
N GLY A 313 5.95 -7.14 -5.85
CA GLY A 313 6.28 -6.98 -7.27
C GLY A 313 6.04 -5.55 -7.78
N TRP A 314 6.79 -5.15 -8.81
CA TRP A 314 6.68 -3.82 -9.42
C TRP A 314 5.27 -3.53 -9.96
N ARG A 315 4.63 -4.51 -10.59
CA ARG A 315 3.28 -4.37 -11.15
C ARG A 315 2.24 -3.96 -10.10
N THR A 316 2.18 -4.68 -8.97
CA THR A 316 1.22 -4.40 -7.91
C THR A 316 1.51 -3.08 -7.19
N SER A 317 2.79 -2.74 -7.00
CA SER A 317 3.17 -1.50 -6.31
C SER A 317 3.01 -0.26 -7.19
N SER A 318 3.05 -0.40 -8.51
CA SER A 318 2.90 0.71 -9.46
C SER A 318 1.48 0.86 -10.05
N ILE A 319 0.55 -0.04 -9.70
CA ILE A 319 -0.82 -0.05 -10.26
C ILE A 319 -0.75 -0.02 -11.80
N ARG A 320 0.04 -0.95 -12.40
CA ARG A 320 0.22 -1.02 -13.85
C ARG A 320 -0.19 -2.38 -14.39
N ARG A 321 -0.73 -2.38 -15.61
CA ARG A 321 -0.90 -3.60 -16.42
C ARG A 321 0.46 -4.12 -16.85
N VAL A 322 0.54 -5.39 -17.25
CA VAL A 322 1.78 -5.97 -17.80
C VAL A 322 2.27 -5.17 -19.02
N THR A 323 1.35 -4.70 -19.85
CA THR A 323 1.64 -3.91 -21.06
C THR A 323 2.14 -2.49 -20.75
N GLU A 324 1.88 -1.98 -19.54
CA GLU A 324 2.31 -0.65 -19.08
C GLU A 324 3.68 -0.69 -18.37
N LEU A 325 4.26 -1.88 -18.17
CA LEU A 325 5.56 -2.04 -17.51
C LEU A 325 6.70 -1.84 -18.51
N VAL A 326 7.02 -0.59 -18.77
CA VAL A 326 8.18 -0.20 -19.59
C VAL A 326 9.38 -0.02 -18.67
N LYS A 327 10.46 -0.77 -18.93
CA LYS A 327 11.65 -0.73 -18.08
C LYS A 327 12.26 0.69 -18.10
N PRO A 328 12.36 1.35 -16.93
CA PRO A 328 12.87 2.72 -16.87
C PRO A 328 14.37 2.76 -17.14
N PRO A 329 14.93 3.95 -17.43
CA PRO A 329 16.37 4.14 -17.58
C PRO A 329 17.12 3.73 -16.29
N TRP A 330 18.37 3.29 -16.45
CA TRP A 330 19.20 2.87 -15.32
C TRP A 330 19.74 4.04 -14.49
N ARG A 331 19.73 5.24 -15.07
CA ARG A 331 20.27 6.44 -14.44
C ARG A 331 19.27 7.03 -13.45
N SER A 332 19.75 7.34 -12.25
CA SER A 332 18.96 8.09 -11.26
C SER A 332 18.75 9.54 -11.72
N LEU A 333 17.64 10.13 -11.27
CA LEU A 333 17.38 11.56 -11.44
C LEU A 333 18.42 12.38 -10.67
N ASP A 334 18.78 13.53 -11.21
CA ASP A 334 19.75 14.42 -10.59
C ASP A 334 19.27 14.87 -9.19
N GLY A 335 20.13 14.67 -8.19
CA GLY A 335 19.83 14.96 -6.79
C GLY A 335 19.09 13.84 -6.02
N TYR A 336 18.57 12.82 -6.71
CA TYR A 336 17.78 11.76 -6.06
C TYR A 336 18.26 10.35 -6.45
N LYS A 337 19.35 9.93 -5.83
CA LYS A 337 19.92 8.60 -6.07
C LYS A 337 18.83 7.53 -5.92
N HIS A 338 18.81 6.56 -6.86
CA HIS A 338 17.86 5.44 -6.97
C HIS A 338 16.42 5.80 -7.41
N VAL A 339 16.03 7.05 -7.50
CA VAL A 339 14.82 7.45 -8.22
C VAL A 339 15.17 7.50 -9.71
N VAL A 340 14.54 6.66 -10.53
CA VAL A 340 14.94 6.48 -11.94
C VAL A 340 13.93 7.00 -12.94
N ASP A 341 12.66 7.11 -12.55
CA ASP A 341 11.61 7.65 -13.39
C ASP A 341 10.49 8.30 -12.57
N VAL A 342 9.86 9.32 -13.13
CA VAL A 342 8.70 10.01 -12.56
C VAL A 342 7.68 10.25 -13.66
N GLU A 343 6.54 9.59 -13.55
CA GLU A 343 5.44 9.66 -14.49
C GLU A 343 4.20 10.23 -13.80
N TYR A 344 3.50 11.14 -14.45
CA TYR A 344 2.16 11.56 -14.03
C TYR A 344 1.12 10.89 -14.93
N CYS A 345 0.32 9.99 -14.33
CA CYS A 345 -0.80 9.34 -15.00
C CYS A 345 -2.07 10.12 -14.65
N PRO A 346 -2.68 10.83 -15.61
CA PRO A 346 -3.95 11.51 -15.38
C PRO A 346 -5.08 10.51 -15.08
N PRO A 347 -6.21 10.96 -14.50
CA PRO A 347 -7.38 10.11 -14.33
C PRO A 347 -7.79 9.45 -15.64
N ALA A 348 -7.92 8.12 -15.63
CA ALA A 348 -8.43 7.40 -16.78
C ALA A 348 -9.97 7.56 -16.86
N SER A 349 -10.50 7.91 -18.04
CA SER A 349 -11.95 7.94 -18.25
C SER A 349 -12.53 6.55 -18.08
N CYS A 350 -13.52 6.42 -17.21
CA CYS A 350 -14.22 5.15 -16.96
C CYS A 350 -15.38 4.92 -17.93
N GLU A 351 -15.16 5.11 -19.23
CA GLU A 351 -16.15 4.72 -20.23
C GLU A 351 -16.08 3.22 -20.48
N GLY A 352 -16.88 2.46 -19.72
CA GLY A 352 -17.03 1.02 -19.88
C GLY A 352 -17.99 0.45 -18.83
N PRO A 353 -18.63 -0.69 -19.08
CA PRO A 353 -19.62 -1.26 -18.18
C PRO A 353 -19.00 -1.57 -16.81
N HIS A 354 -19.63 -1.05 -15.76
CA HIS A 354 -19.29 -1.37 -14.37
C HIS A 354 -19.41 -2.87 -14.13
N TYR A 355 -18.38 -3.44 -13.53
CA TYR A 355 -18.27 -4.84 -13.11
C TYR A 355 -18.76 -5.81 -14.19
N PRO A 356 -17.90 -6.21 -15.10
CA PRO A 356 -18.34 -6.87 -16.31
C PRO A 356 -19.04 -8.17 -15.98
N LEU A 357 -20.13 -8.42 -16.69
CA LEU A 357 -20.75 -9.72 -16.84
C LEU A 357 -19.70 -10.85 -17.04
N GLU A 358 -18.55 -10.53 -17.60
CA GLU A 358 -17.40 -11.42 -17.77
C GLU A 358 -16.71 -11.81 -16.48
N ALA A 359 -16.54 -10.89 -15.52
CA ALA A 359 -15.97 -11.22 -14.20
C ALA A 359 -16.93 -12.11 -13.39
N ALA A 360 -18.23 -11.84 -13.45
CA ALA A 360 -19.25 -12.69 -12.86
C ALA A 360 -19.28 -14.08 -13.51
N LYS A 361 -19.27 -14.15 -14.84
CA LYS A 361 -19.19 -15.42 -15.60
C LYS A 361 -17.88 -16.17 -15.34
N ALA A 362 -16.74 -15.46 -15.25
CA ALA A 362 -15.45 -16.07 -14.94
C ALA A 362 -15.43 -16.64 -13.51
N LYS A 363 -16.09 -15.94 -12.54
CA LYS A 363 -16.27 -16.41 -11.17
C LYS A 363 -17.13 -17.67 -11.12
N GLU A 364 -18.26 -17.67 -11.79
CA GLU A 364 -19.17 -18.82 -11.88
C GLU A 364 -18.47 -20.01 -12.57
N ALA A 365 -17.76 -19.76 -13.65
CA ALA A 365 -16.98 -20.79 -14.34
C ALA A 365 -15.84 -21.36 -13.48
N ALA A 366 -15.20 -20.55 -12.64
CA ALA A 366 -14.16 -21.00 -11.70
C ALA A 366 -14.75 -21.84 -10.55
N GLN A 367 -15.98 -21.54 -10.12
CA GLN A 367 -16.69 -22.30 -9.10
C GLN A 367 -17.21 -23.65 -9.62
N ASN A 368 -17.78 -23.65 -10.84
CA ASN A 368 -18.43 -24.84 -11.40
C ASN A 368 -17.46 -25.85 -12.04
N ALA A 369 -16.29 -25.42 -12.47
CA ALA A 369 -15.26 -26.33 -13.00
C ALA A 369 -13.86 -25.71 -12.77
N PRO A 370 -13.23 -25.96 -11.63
CA PRO A 370 -11.95 -25.37 -11.23
C PRO A 370 -10.77 -25.91 -12.05
N SER A 371 -10.74 -25.59 -13.34
CA SER A 371 -9.52 -25.77 -14.12
C SER A 371 -8.54 -24.65 -13.77
N THR A 372 -7.23 -24.96 -13.78
CA THR A 372 -6.17 -23.96 -13.51
C THR A 372 -6.30 -22.72 -14.38
N GLN A 373 -6.66 -22.89 -15.64
CA GLN A 373 -6.80 -21.80 -16.62
C GLN A 373 -8.00 -20.88 -16.31
N ARG A 374 -9.14 -21.42 -15.86
CA ARG A 374 -10.30 -20.64 -15.46
C ARG A 374 -10.05 -19.84 -14.19
N THR A 375 -9.33 -20.45 -13.25
CA THR A 375 -8.91 -19.77 -12.02
C THR A 375 -7.96 -18.60 -12.32
N LEU A 376 -7.03 -18.75 -13.26
CA LEU A 376 -6.13 -17.68 -13.70
C LEU A 376 -6.92 -16.54 -14.33
N LYS A 377 -7.82 -16.81 -15.28
CA LYS A 377 -8.69 -15.80 -15.90
C LYS A 377 -9.53 -15.03 -14.89
N TYR A 378 -10.05 -15.70 -13.88
CA TYR A 378 -10.80 -15.05 -12.81
C TYR A 378 -9.92 -14.06 -12.02
N HIS A 379 -8.66 -14.44 -11.72
CA HIS A 379 -7.75 -13.54 -11.00
C HIS A 379 -7.28 -12.37 -11.86
N GLU A 380 -7.01 -12.60 -13.13
CA GLU A 380 -6.69 -11.54 -14.11
C GLU A 380 -7.85 -10.55 -14.23
N SER A 381 -9.09 -11.03 -14.23
CA SER A 381 -10.28 -10.20 -14.24
C SER A 381 -10.43 -9.34 -12.98
N MET A 382 -10.22 -9.92 -11.80
CA MET A 382 -10.22 -9.15 -10.54
C MET A 382 -9.11 -8.11 -10.49
N GLU A 383 -7.93 -8.46 -10.96
CA GLU A 383 -6.80 -7.54 -11.00
C GLU A 383 -7.06 -6.37 -11.96
N GLU A 384 -7.62 -6.64 -13.14
CA GLU A 384 -8.01 -5.60 -14.09
C GLU A 384 -9.04 -4.65 -13.50
N GLU A 385 -10.04 -5.15 -12.78
CA GLU A 385 -11.03 -4.32 -12.10
C GLU A 385 -10.39 -3.45 -11.00
N MET A 386 -9.44 -4.00 -10.23
CA MET A 386 -8.71 -3.21 -9.24
C MET A 386 -7.85 -2.12 -9.90
N ILE A 387 -7.18 -2.43 -11.01
CA ILE A 387 -6.40 -1.45 -11.77
C ILE A 387 -7.31 -0.35 -12.29
N ARG A 388 -8.44 -0.71 -12.93
CA ARG A 388 -9.41 0.23 -13.45
C ARG A 388 -9.93 1.17 -12.36
N GLY A 389 -10.38 0.61 -11.22
CA GLY A 389 -10.89 1.39 -10.10
C GLY A 389 -9.87 2.36 -9.52
N LEU A 390 -8.60 1.97 -9.45
CA LEU A 390 -7.55 2.83 -8.92
C LEU A 390 -7.04 3.85 -9.95
N GLN A 391 -6.98 3.48 -11.24
CA GLN A 391 -6.52 4.38 -12.31
C GLN A 391 -7.55 5.45 -12.70
N GLN A 392 -8.83 5.31 -12.29
CA GLN A 392 -9.77 6.42 -12.42
C GLN A 392 -9.39 7.65 -11.60
N LEU A 393 -8.47 7.49 -10.64
CA LEU A 393 -7.82 8.58 -9.94
C LEU A 393 -6.46 8.88 -10.59
N GLY A 394 -6.08 10.16 -10.68
CA GLY A 394 -4.76 10.53 -11.16
C GLY A 394 -3.67 10.13 -10.15
N TRP A 395 -2.55 9.62 -10.65
CA TRP A 395 -1.40 9.18 -9.85
C TRP A 395 -0.09 9.76 -10.35
N LYS A 396 0.75 10.21 -9.42
CA LYS A 396 2.18 10.42 -9.67
C LYS A 396 2.91 9.13 -9.33
N LYS A 397 3.47 8.45 -10.33
CA LYS A 397 4.17 7.17 -10.19
C LYS A 397 5.67 7.40 -10.27
N ILE A 398 6.39 6.91 -9.27
CA ILE A 398 7.83 7.04 -9.16
C ILE A 398 8.44 5.64 -9.16
N ASP A 399 9.27 5.35 -10.14
CA ASP A 399 10.01 4.11 -10.23
C ASP A 399 11.36 4.24 -9.53
N VAL A 400 11.67 3.25 -8.68
CA VAL A 400 12.88 3.19 -7.85
C VAL A 400 13.70 1.97 -8.24
N SER A 401 15.01 2.12 -8.43
CA SER A 401 15.90 1.02 -8.75
C SER A 401 17.13 1.00 -7.85
N PHE A 402 17.24 -0.06 -7.07
CA PHE A 402 18.40 -0.30 -6.19
C PHE A 402 19.46 -1.22 -6.82
N HIS A 403 19.46 -1.40 -8.16
CA HIS A 403 20.42 -2.32 -8.82
C HIS A 403 21.87 -1.94 -8.55
N SER A 404 22.18 -0.65 -8.40
CA SER A 404 23.53 -0.12 -8.09
C SER A 404 23.81 0.06 -6.60
N ALA A 405 22.88 -0.36 -5.72
CA ALA A 405 23.09 -0.34 -4.29
C ALA A 405 24.03 -1.49 -3.87
N PHE A 406 24.75 -1.31 -2.76
CA PHE A 406 25.62 -2.34 -2.23
C PHE A 406 24.84 -3.62 -1.83
N TRP A 407 23.62 -3.43 -1.30
CA TRP A 407 22.68 -4.51 -0.95
C TRP A 407 21.36 -4.36 -1.72
N PRO A 408 21.31 -4.67 -3.04
CA PRO A 408 20.11 -4.48 -3.83
C PRO A 408 18.94 -5.34 -3.35
N PHE A 409 19.21 -6.52 -2.78
CA PHE A 409 18.20 -7.47 -2.28
C PHE A 409 17.35 -6.91 -1.11
N PHE A 410 17.78 -5.82 -0.49
CA PHE A 410 17.01 -5.14 0.54
C PHE A 410 16.12 -4.03 -0.03
N ALA A 411 15.83 -4.03 -1.32
CA ALA A 411 15.02 -3.00 -1.99
C ALA A 411 13.74 -2.65 -1.22
N HIS A 412 13.03 -3.66 -0.70
CA HIS A 412 11.80 -3.47 0.08
C HIS A 412 12.00 -2.62 1.34
N ASN A 413 13.13 -2.77 2.01
CA ASN A 413 13.46 -2.01 3.21
C ASN A 413 14.31 -0.77 2.91
N ASN A 414 15.07 -0.78 1.81
CA ASN A 414 15.83 0.38 1.35
C ASN A 414 14.92 1.56 1.04
N ILE A 415 13.77 1.30 0.41
CA ILE A 415 12.88 2.35 -0.11
C ILE A 415 12.43 3.35 0.97
N HIS A 416 12.37 2.94 2.24
CA HIS A 416 12.04 3.79 3.39
C HIS A 416 13.15 3.89 4.45
N VAL A 417 14.36 3.41 4.13
CA VAL A 417 15.53 3.43 5.04
C VAL A 417 15.19 2.85 6.42
N LYS A 418 14.67 1.60 6.44
CA LYS A 418 14.25 0.94 7.69
C LYS A 418 15.32 0.96 8.79
N ASN A 419 16.59 0.83 8.41
CA ASN A 419 17.76 0.94 9.28
C ASN A 419 18.84 1.68 8.53
N GLU A 420 19.35 2.76 9.09
CA GLU A 420 20.27 3.67 8.41
C GLU A 420 21.59 2.98 8.00
N PHE A 421 22.06 2.02 8.76
CA PHE A 421 23.30 1.30 8.46
C PHE A 421 23.14 0.35 7.26
N PHE A 422 22.06 -0.45 7.22
CA PHE A 422 21.87 -1.45 6.17
C PHE A 422 21.11 -0.94 4.94
N HIS A 423 20.26 0.07 5.12
CA HIS A 423 19.31 0.51 4.11
C HIS A 423 19.54 1.96 3.66
N ASN A 424 20.75 2.49 3.84
CA ASN A 424 21.11 3.88 3.49
C ASN A 424 20.95 4.21 1.98
N ALA A 425 20.87 3.18 1.14
CA ALA A 425 20.59 3.37 -0.29
C ALA A 425 19.29 4.16 -0.55
N GLY A 426 18.32 4.09 0.36
CA GLY A 426 17.03 4.78 0.23
C GLY A 426 17.03 6.26 0.56
N VAL A 427 18.16 6.84 1.01
CA VAL A 427 18.27 8.26 1.41
C VAL A 427 17.78 9.21 0.31
N GLY A 428 18.15 8.95 -0.97
CA GLY A 428 17.70 9.75 -2.11
C GLY A 428 16.19 9.64 -2.37
N VAL A 429 15.59 8.50 -2.10
CA VAL A 429 14.13 8.29 -2.22
C VAL A 429 13.40 9.11 -1.16
N ILE A 430 13.85 9.06 0.10
CA ILE A 430 13.23 9.84 1.19
C ILE A 430 13.43 11.34 1.00
N ALA A 431 14.57 11.75 0.45
CA ALA A 431 14.79 13.15 0.06
C ALA A 431 13.75 13.61 -0.97
N HIS A 432 13.50 12.79 -2.01
CA HIS A 432 12.49 13.09 -3.02
C HIS A 432 11.07 13.14 -2.44
N VAL A 433 10.72 12.23 -1.51
CA VAL A 433 9.43 12.26 -0.77
C VAL A 433 9.27 13.56 0.00
N ALA A 434 10.29 13.95 0.76
CA ALA A 434 10.25 15.16 1.59
C ALA A 434 10.14 16.44 0.75
N ASP A 435 10.88 16.51 -0.35
CA ASP A 435 10.85 17.67 -1.25
C ASP A 435 9.51 17.75 -2.01
N HIS A 436 8.91 16.60 -2.37
CA HIS A 436 7.54 16.57 -2.89
C HIS A 436 6.54 17.18 -1.88
N ILE A 437 6.54 16.70 -0.63
CA ILE A 437 5.63 17.22 0.41
C ILE A 437 5.83 18.72 0.61
N LYS A 438 7.09 19.17 0.68
CA LYS A 438 7.45 20.58 0.86
C LYS A 438 6.99 21.48 -0.29
N GLN A 439 7.06 20.98 -1.53
CA GLN A 439 6.59 21.71 -2.70
C GLN A 439 5.08 21.93 -2.66
N GLN A 440 4.34 20.90 -2.25
CA GLN A 440 2.88 20.97 -2.19
C GLN A 440 2.37 21.91 -1.09
N GLU A 441 3.10 22.03 0.02
CA GLU A 441 2.76 22.97 1.09
C GLU A 441 2.92 24.44 0.67
N LYS A 442 3.81 24.72 -0.30
CA LYS A 442 4.11 26.07 -0.78
C LYS A 442 3.21 26.55 -1.91
N GLN A 443 2.45 25.66 -2.56
CA GLN A 443 1.56 26.05 -3.65
C GLN A 443 0.32 26.75 -3.07
N PRO A 444 0.07 28.03 -3.43
CA PRO A 444 -1.16 28.73 -3.02
C PRO A 444 -2.37 28.06 -3.66
N GLU A 445 -3.50 28.08 -2.97
CA GLU A 445 -4.77 27.43 -3.37
C GLU A 445 -5.31 27.81 -4.76
N SER A 446 -4.78 28.85 -5.39
CA SER A 446 -5.23 29.36 -6.69
C SER A 446 -4.69 28.64 -7.93
N SER A 447 -3.81 27.62 -7.78
CA SER A 447 -3.12 26.98 -8.93
C SER A 447 -3.71 25.64 -9.36
N SER A 448 -4.92 25.27 -8.96
CA SER A 448 -5.51 23.97 -9.31
C SER A 448 -6.07 23.88 -10.77
N LEU A 449 -5.80 24.88 -11.63
CA LEU A 449 -6.20 24.92 -13.03
C LEU A 449 -5.01 25.16 -13.96
N ILE A 450 -3.94 24.40 -13.84
CA ILE A 450 -2.91 24.35 -14.89
C ILE A 450 -2.97 22.97 -15.55
N THR A 451 -3.76 22.87 -16.60
CA THR A 451 -3.54 21.93 -17.69
C THR A 451 -2.11 22.16 -18.19
N PRO A 452 -1.24 21.15 -18.29
CA PRO A 452 0.03 21.32 -18.96
C PRO A 452 -0.26 21.60 -20.42
N SER A 453 0.11 22.78 -20.89
CA SER A 453 0.20 23.06 -22.32
C SER A 453 1.23 22.09 -22.92
N LEU A 454 0.83 21.46 -24.01
CA LEU A 454 1.54 20.55 -24.90
C LEU A 454 2.94 21.04 -25.30
#